data_7a8446384ae11f2415b394654ee174ce
#
_entry.id   7a8446384ae11f2415b394654ee174ce
#
_cell.length_a   1.000
_cell.length_b   1.000
_cell.length_c   1.000
_cell.angle_alpha   90.00
_cell.angle_beta   90.00
_cell.angle_gamma   90.00
#
_symmetry.space_group_name_H-M   'P 1'
#
loop_
_entity.id
_entity.type
_entity.pdbx_description
1 polymer ?
#
loop_
_entity_poly.entity_id
_entity_poly.type
_entity_poly.pdbx_seq_one_letter_code
_entity_poly.pdbx_strand_id
1 'polypeptide(L)'
;MKIKKLALGLVFSILAATSLASSGMEGQVEPDFVLKSTTGENLRLSEYRGDVVMINFWATWCGPCRQEMPLLDELYGRYHRVGFNLLGVNIDDDTERALRMVEELDLHFPVVFDTRKEVSRLYNVEAMPATILVDREGNIRHVHHGYKPGYEDKYLDQIRALLRE
;
A
#
# COMPACT_ATOMS: atom_id res chain seq x y z
N MET A 1 14.76 24.11 73.30
CA MET A 1 13.59 23.60 72.50
C MET A 1 13.98 23.59 71.04
N LYS A 2 14.31 22.41 70.47
CA LYS A 2 14.90 22.28 69.14
C LYS A 2 13.79 21.93 68.14
N ILE A 3 13.53 22.82 67.19
CA ILE A 3 12.53 22.64 66.13
C ILE A 3 13.21 21.87 64.97
N LYS A 4 12.81 20.63 64.73
CA LYS A 4 13.24 19.83 63.57
C LYS A 4 12.45 20.29 62.33
N LYS A 5 13.15 20.81 61.33
CA LYS A 5 12.57 21.08 60.02
C LYS A 5 12.42 19.77 59.23
N LEU A 6 11.19 19.42 58.92
CA LEU A 6 10.84 18.28 58.08
C LEU A 6 10.90 18.77 56.59
N ALA A 7 11.84 18.25 55.84
CA ALA A 7 11.94 18.52 54.39
C ALA A 7 11.04 17.51 53.66
N LEU A 8 9.96 18.03 53.06
CA LEU A 8 9.03 17.27 52.23
C LEU A 8 9.60 17.21 50.79
N GLY A 9 10.22 16.06 50.46
CA GLY A 9 10.72 15.82 49.11
C GLY A 9 9.56 15.51 48.15
N LEU A 10 9.37 16.39 47.18
CA LEU A 10 8.43 16.19 46.07
C LEU A 10 9.07 15.23 45.05
N VAL A 11 8.62 13.98 45.03
CA VAL A 11 9.02 13.04 43.98
C VAL A 11 8.17 13.31 42.75
N PHE A 12 8.78 13.93 41.74
CA PHE A 12 8.18 14.14 40.42
C PHE A 12 8.29 12.83 39.61
N SER A 13 7.25 12.02 39.62
CA SER A 13 7.15 10.83 38.73
C SER A 13 6.95 11.29 37.30
N ILE A 14 8.03 11.23 36.51
CA ILE A 14 7.94 11.40 35.06
C ILE A 14 7.33 10.12 34.49
N LEU A 15 6.04 10.15 34.17
CA LEU A 15 5.42 9.12 33.34
C LEU A 15 5.99 9.25 31.93
N ALA A 16 6.96 8.42 31.59
CA ALA A 16 7.38 8.22 30.22
C ALA A 16 6.25 7.52 29.47
N ALA A 17 5.49 8.27 28.67
CA ALA A 17 4.56 7.71 27.71
C ALA A 17 5.38 6.99 26.65
N THR A 18 5.52 5.67 26.77
CA THR A 18 6.03 4.80 25.70
C THR A 18 4.97 4.79 24.60
N SER A 19 5.17 5.63 23.57
CA SER A 19 4.44 5.54 22.31
C SER A 19 4.74 4.16 21.74
N LEU A 20 3.74 3.26 21.72
CA LEU A 20 3.79 2.02 20.98
C LEU A 20 3.87 2.41 19.50
N ALA A 21 5.08 2.41 18.95
CA ALA A 21 5.27 2.55 17.52
C ALA A 21 4.53 1.41 16.84
N SER A 22 3.50 1.73 16.08
CA SER A 22 2.86 0.81 15.13
C SER A 22 3.96 0.30 14.21
N SER A 23 4.21 -1.00 14.19
CA SER A 23 5.22 -1.65 13.33
C SER A 23 4.79 -1.73 11.87
N GLY A 24 3.80 -0.96 11.46
CA GLY A 24 3.29 -0.89 10.11
C GLY A 24 4.02 0.15 9.24
N MET A 25 3.95 0.00 7.94
CA MET A 25 4.52 0.95 6.96
C MET A 25 3.72 2.26 6.87
N GLU A 26 2.53 2.35 7.46
CA GLU A 26 1.70 3.56 7.45
C GLU A 26 2.44 4.76 8.06
N GLY A 27 2.36 5.91 7.37
CA GLY A 27 3.06 7.13 7.76
C GLY A 27 4.52 7.23 7.32
N GLN A 28 5.06 6.19 6.68
CA GLN A 28 6.40 6.22 6.10
C GLN A 28 6.34 6.65 4.63
N VAL A 29 7.45 7.20 4.12
CA VAL A 29 7.62 7.42 2.68
C VAL A 29 7.75 6.06 2.01
N GLU A 30 7.01 5.86 0.92
CA GLU A 30 7.07 4.60 0.18
C GLU A 30 8.48 4.34 -0.38
N PRO A 31 8.98 3.11 -0.29
CA PRO A 31 10.19 2.71 -0.98
C PRO A 31 10.01 2.80 -2.50
N ASP A 32 10.87 3.58 -3.19
CA ASP A 32 10.84 3.65 -4.65
C ASP A 32 11.30 2.33 -5.28
N PHE A 33 10.73 2.00 -6.43
CA PHE A 33 11.13 0.84 -7.21
C PHE A 33 10.99 1.08 -8.71
N VAL A 34 11.68 0.24 -9.50
CA VAL A 34 11.55 0.17 -10.95
C VAL A 34 11.29 -1.28 -11.32
N LEU A 35 10.19 -1.55 -12.02
CA LEU A 35 9.83 -2.88 -12.50
C LEU A 35 9.41 -2.85 -13.97
N LYS A 36 9.61 -3.96 -14.65
CA LYS A 36 9.19 -4.13 -16.04
C LYS A 36 7.68 -4.36 -16.12
N SER A 37 7.02 -3.64 -17.01
CA SER A 37 5.57 -3.75 -17.22
C SER A 37 5.20 -4.81 -18.27
N THR A 38 3.88 -5.03 -18.44
CA THR A 38 3.31 -5.87 -19.50
C THR A 38 3.63 -5.37 -20.90
N THR A 39 3.88 -4.06 -21.09
CA THR A 39 4.29 -3.47 -22.38
C THR A 39 5.78 -3.63 -22.64
N GLY A 40 6.56 -4.12 -21.70
CA GLY A 40 8.01 -4.26 -21.79
C GLY A 40 8.78 -3.00 -21.36
N GLU A 41 8.12 -1.91 -21.04
CA GLU A 41 8.72 -0.69 -20.50
C GLU A 41 8.97 -0.81 -19.01
N ASN A 42 9.95 -0.06 -18.50
CA ASN A 42 10.18 0.04 -17.07
C ASN A 42 9.31 1.16 -16.51
N LEU A 43 8.53 0.85 -15.47
CA LEU A 43 7.77 1.83 -14.71
C LEU A 43 8.45 2.07 -13.36
N ARG A 44 8.61 3.34 -13.01
CA ARG A 44 9.17 3.77 -11.73
C ARG A 44 8.07 4.38 -10.86
N LEU A 45 7.96 3.94 -9.60
CA LEU A 45 6.93 4.44 -8.69
C LEU A 45 7.03 5.95 -8.46
N SER A 46 8.24 6.50 -8.29
CA SER A 46 8.42 7.93 -8.04
C SER A 46 8.00 8.84 -9.22
N GLU A 47 7.78 8.31 -10.42
CA GLU A 47 7.23 9.06 -11.57
C GLU A 47 5.73 9.38 -11.41
N TYR A 48 5.05 8.74 -10.45
CA TYR A 48 3.64 9.01 -10.12
C TYR A 48 3.47 10.04 -8.98
N ARG A 49 4.54 10.73 -8.57
CA ARG A 49 4.45 11.84 -7.60
C ARG A 49 3.47 12.91 -8.08
N GLY A 50 2.64 13.37 -7.16
CA GLY A 50 1.55 14.30 -7.45
C GLY A 50 0.20 13.61 -7.65
N ASP A 51 0.19 12.30 -7.83
CA ASP A 51 -1.02 11.48 -7.89
C ASP A 51 -1.17 10.61 -6.63
N VAL A 52 -2.40 10.23 -6.33
CA VAL A 52 -2.70 9.17 -5.36
C VAL A 52 -2.42 7.82 -6.04
N VAL A 53 -1.61 6.98 -5.42
CA VAL A 53 -1.21 5.69 -6.01
C VAL A 53 -1.71 4.53 -5.15
N MET A 54 -2.37 3.56 -5.78
CA MET A 54 -2.63 2.25 -5.20
C MET A 54 -1.60 1.26 -5.74
N ILE A 55 -0.89 0.59 -4.84
CA ILE A 55 0.02 -0.51 -5.17
C ILE A 55 -0.67 -1.79 -4.70
N ASN A 56 -0.99 -2.70 -5.63
CA ASN A 56 -1.63 -3.97 -5.32
C ASN A 56 -0.71 -5.14 -5.67
N PHE A 57 -0.26 -5.88 -4.66
CA PHE A 57 0.53 -7.09 -4.83
C PHE A 57 -0.38 -8.30 -5.03
N TRP A 58 -0.15 -9.07 -6.10
CA TRP A 58 -0.98 -10.18 -6.49
C TRP A 58 -0.21 -11.31 -7.17
N ALA A 59 -0.82 -12.49 -7.28
CA ALA A 59 -0.29 -13.63 -8.03
C ALA A 59 -1.42 -14.45 -8.65
N THR A 60 -1.12 -15.22 -9.69
CA THR A 60 -2.11 -16.04 -10.41
C THR A 60 -2.69 -17.17 -9.57
N TRP A 61 -1.96 -17.65 -8.58
CA TRP A 61 -2.39 -18.69 -7.64
C TRP A 61 -3.18 -18.14 -6.44
N CYS A 62 -3.36 -16.83 -6.35
CA CYS A 62 -4.07 -16.16 -5.26
C CYS A 62 -5.56 -15.99 -5.63
N GLY A 63 -6.41 -16.83 -5.10
CA GLY A 63 -7.86 -16.79 -5.36
C GLY A 63 -8.53 -15.46 -4.99
N PRO A 64 -8.29 -14.89 -3.78
CA PRO A 64 -8.83 -13.58 -3.40
C PRO A 64 -8.34 -12.43 -4.31
N CYS A 65 -7.10 -12.50 -4.83
CA CYS A 65 -6.58 -11.52 -5.78
C CYS A 65 -7.42 -11.50 -7.07
N ARG A 66 -7.74 -12.69 -7.61
CA ARG A 66 -8.57 -12.81 -8.81
C ARG A 66 -9.98 -12.22 -8.63
N GLN A 67 -10.52 -12.27 -7.42
CA GLN A 67 -11.82 -11.66 -7.10
C GLN A 67 -11.74 -10.14 -6.99
N GLU A 68 -10.64 -9.62 -6.44
CA GLU A 68 -10.43 -8.20 -6.21
C GLU A 68 -10.12 -7.42 -7.49
N MET A 69 -9.29 -7.98 -8.39
CA MET A 69 -8.72 -7.26 -9.54
C MET A 69 -9.75 -6.59 -10.46
N PRO A 70 -10.89 -7.20 -10.83
CA PRO A 70 -11.90 -6.51 -11.64
C PRO A 70 -12.48 -5.27 -10.96
N LEU A 71 -12.64 -5.30 -9.64
CA LEU A 71 -13.15 -4.18 -8.85
C LEU A 71 -12.13 -3.05 -8.75
N LEU A 72 -10.84 -3.41 -8.68
CA LEU A 72 -9.73 -2.46 -8.75
C LEU A 72 -9.66 -1.78 -10.13
N ASP A 73 -9.91 -2.53 -11.21
CA ASP A 73 -9.95 -2.01 -12.57
C ASP A 73 -11.10 -1.00 -12.76
N GLU A 74 -12.27 -1.26 -12.16
CA GLU A 74 -13.37 -0.29 -12.13
C GLU A 74 -12.97 1.01 -11.40
N LEU A 75 -12.27 0.90 -10.26
CA LEU A 75 -11.77 2.07 -9.53
C LEU A 75 -10.75 2.84 -10.37
N TYR A 76 -9.82 2.14 -11.01
CA TYR A 76 -8.85 2.75 -11.92
C TYR A 76 -9.54 3.47 -13.07
N GLY A 77 -10.46 2.81 -13.81
CA GLY A 77 -11.21 3.39 -14.91
C GLY A 77 -11.97 4.66 -14.52
N ARG A 78 -12.47 4.72 -13.27
CA ARG A 78 -13.26 5.85 -12.76
C ARG A 78 -12.41 7.04 -12.31
N TYR A 79 -11.22 6.81 -11.74
CA TYR A 79 -10.46 7.84 -11.04
C TYR A 79 -9.10 8.19 -11.66
N HIS A 80 -8.55 7.40 -12.61
CA HIS A 80 -7.21 7.68 -13.16
C HIS A 80 -7.09 9.07 -13.82
N ARG A 81 -8.17 9.58 -14.41
CA ARG A 81 -8.16 10.91 -15.05
C ARG A 81 -8.18 12.08 -14.07
N VAL A 82 -8.38 11.83 -12.80
CA VAL A 82 -8.45 12.86 -11.76
C VAL A 82 -7.33 12.74 -10.73
N GLY A 83 -6.22 12.07 -11.09
CA GLY A 83 -5.01 11.99 -10.29
C GLY A 83 -4.95 10.75 -9.38
N PHE A 84 -5.54 9.63 -9.83
CA PHE A 84 -5.39 8.33 -9.18
C PHE A 84 -4.70 7.35 -10.13
N ASN A 85 -3.69 6.66 -9.65
CA ASN A 85 -3.04 5.57 -10.38
C ASN A 85 -3.10 4.26 -9.59
N LEU A 86 -3.05 3.15 -10.34
CA LEU A 86 -2.97 1.82 -9.78
C LEU A 86 -1.85 1.06 -10.45
N LEU A 87 -0.96 0.46 -9.65
CA LEU A 87 0.11 -0.42 -10.10
C LEU A 87 -0.15 -1.84 -9.55
N GLY A 88 -0.50 -2.76 -10.43
CA GLY A 88 -0.61 -4.17 -10.07
C GLY A 88 0.77 -4.83 -10.09
N VAL A 89 1.34 -5.13 -8.93
CA VAL A 89 2.65 -5.77 -8.79
C VAL A 89 2.47 -7.28 -8.73
N ASN A 90 2.74 -7.95 -9.84
CA ASN A 90 2.67 -9.41 -9.91
C ASN A 90 3.95 -10.05 -9.36
N ILE A 91 3.80 -11.09 -8.53
CA ILE A 91 4.92 -11.79 -7.90
C ILE A 91 5.08 -13.24 -8.38
N ASP A 92 4.46 -13.64 -9.48
CA ASP A 92 4.71 -14.95 -10.06
C ASP A 92 6.14 -15.07 -10.59
N ASP A 93 6.67 -16.29 -10.58
CA ASP A 93 7.95 -16.58 -11.24
C ASP A 93 7.78 -16.66 -12.77
N ASP A 94 6.57 -17.00 -13.23
CA ASP A 94 6.17 -17.14 -14.64
C ASP A 94 5.26 -15.98 -15.06
N THR A 95 5.85 -15.00 -15.74
CA THR A 95 5.13 -13.82 -16.22
C THR A 95 4.07 -14.12 -17.29
N GLU A 96 4.21 -15.23 -18.04
CA GLU A 96 3.22 -15.58 -19.07
C GLU A 96 1.87 -15.95 -18.46
N ARG A 97 1.86 -16.58 -17.26
CA ARG A 97 0.61 -16.84 -16.54
C ARG A 97 -0.06 -15.56 -16.11
N ALA A 98 0.73 -14.60 -15.63
CA ALA A 98 0.21 -13.29 -15.23
C ALA A 98 -0.36 -12.54 -16.44
N LEU A 99 0.31 -12.54 -17.59
CA LEU A 99 -0.18 -11.93 -18.83
C LEU A 99 -1.53 -12.53 -19.25
N ARG A 100 -1.65 -13.87 -19.25
CA ARG A 100 -2.93 -14.52 -19.56
C ARG A 100 -4.06 -14.11 -18.61
N MET A 101 -3.76 -13.97 -17.32
CA MET A 101 -4.78 -13.53 -16.33
C MET A 101 -5.17 -12.07 -16.55
N VAL A 102 -4.23 -11.19 -16.91
CA VAL A 102 -4.51 -9.77 -17.27
C VAL A 102 -5.48 -9.72 -18.45
N GLU A 103 -5.25 -10.53 -19.49
CA GLU A 103 -6.13 -10.64 -20.66
C GLU A 103 -7.49 -11.24 -20.31
N GLU A 104 -7.52 -12.35 -19.56
CA GLU A 104 -8.78 -13.01 -19.14
C GLU A 104 -9.70 -12.11 -18.32
N LEU A 105 -9.11 -11.25 -17.46
CA LEU A 105 -9.86 -10.34 -16.60
C LEU A 105 -10.08 -8.97 -17.22
N ASP A 106 -9.59 -8.76 -18.47
CA ASP A 106 -9.70 -7.48 -19.22
C ASP A 106 -9.21 -6.28 -18.38
N LEU A 107 -8.02 -6.40 -17.77
CA LEU A 107 -7.48 -5.37 -16.88
C LEU A 107 -6.79 -4.25 -17.67
N HIS A 108 -7.09 -3.01 -17.32
CA HIS A 108 -6.58 -1.81 -17.98
C HIS A 108 -5.54 -1.05 -17.17
N PHE A 109 -5.45 -1.27 -15.86
CA PHE A 109 -4.41 -0.65 -15.05
C PHE A 109 -3.03 -1.26 -15.33
N PRO A 110 -1.94 -0.48 -15.19
CA PRO A 110 -0.57 -0.96 -15.37
C PRO A 110 -0.23 -2.13 -14.46
N VAL A 111 0.32 -3.19 -15.06
CA VAL A 111 0.84 -4.35 -14.34
C VAL A 111 2.34 -4.44 -14.54
N VAL A 112 3.07 -4.67 -13.44
CA VAL A 112 4.54 -4.82 -13.40
C VAL A 112 4.92 -6.13 -12.72
N PHE A 113 6.12 -6.64 -13.01
CA PHE A 113 6.56 -7.96 -12.60
C PHE A 113 7.72 -7.92 -11.60
N ASP A 114 7.47 -8.36 -10.38
CA ASP A 114 8.46 -8.57 -9.32
C ASP A 114 8.90 -10.04 -9.24
N THR A 115 9.42 -10.59 -10.35
CA THR A 115 9.82 -12.01 -10.45
C THR A 115 10.89 -12.41 -9.44
N ARG A 116 11.70 -11.46 -8.95
CA ARG A 116 12.71 -11.69 -7.90
C ARG A 116 12.20 -11.47 -6.49
N LYS A 117 10.94 -11.03 -6.36
CA LYS A 117 10.29 -10.75 -5.07
C LYS A 117 11.09 -9.76 -4.20
N GLU A 118 11.81 -8.84 -4.85
CA GLU A 118 12.59 -7.81 -4.16
C GLU A 118 11.69 -6.70 -3.65
N VAL A 119 10.75 -6.25 -4.49
CA VAL A 119 9.80 -5.19 -4.13
C VAL A 119 8.79 -5.70 -3.11
N SER A 120 8.23 -6.90 -3.28
CA SER A 120 7.30 -7.47 -2.31
C SER A 120 7.94 -7.66 -0.92
N ARG A 121 9.24 -8.03 -0.85
CA ARG A 121 9.98 -8.07 0.42
C ARG A 121 10.20 -6.67 1.00
N LEU A 122 10.53 -5.68 0.15
CA LEU A 122 10.74 -4.29 0.55
C LEU A 122 9.48 -3.69 1.19
N TYR A 123 8.30 -4.09 0.70
CA TYR A 123 7.00 -3.68 1.20
C TYR A 123 6.43 -4.61 2.29
N ASN A 124 7.22 -5.54 2.82
CA ASN A 124 6.81 -6.50 3.87
C ASN A 124 5.48 -7.22 3.54
N VAL A 125 5.33 -7.69 2.29
CA VAL A 125 4.13 -8.41 1.85
C VAL A 125 4.09 -9.80 2.47
N GLU A 126 3.33 -9.95 3.56
CA GLU A 126 3.19 -11.22 4.31
C GLU A 126 1.94 -12.00 3.91
N ALA A 127 0.95 -11.33 3.34
CA ALA A 127 -0.31 -11.94 2.90
C ALA A 127 -0.80 -11.30 1.61
N MET A 128 -1.55 -12.05 0.80
CA MET A 128 -2.04 -11.59 -0.49
C MET A 128 -3.56 -11.72 -0.64
N PRO A 129 -4.16 -10.76 -1.37
CA PRO A 129 -3.51 -9.55 -1.89
C PRO A 129 -3.00 -8.64 -0.79
N ALA A 130 -2.00 -7.80 -1.09
CA ALA A 130 -1.62 -6.68 -0.25
C ALA A 130 -1.85 -5.39 -1.02
N THR A 131 -2.65 -4.49 -0.47
CA THR A 131 -3.06 -3.25 -1.13
C THR A 131 -2.61 -2.07 -0.29
N ILE A 132 -1.81 -1.20 -0.91
CA ILE A 132 -1.17 -0.06 -0.26
C ILE A 132 -1.62 1.22 -0.96
N LEU A 133 -2.13 2.18 -0.20
CA LEU A 133 -2.48 3.52 -0.71
C LEU A 133 -1.44 4.54 -0.29
N VAL A 134 -0.96 5.28 -1.27
CA VAL A 134 0.09 6.30 -1.17
C VAL A 134 -0.51 7.64 -1.57
N ASP A 135 -0.22 8.69 -0.80
CA ASP A 135 -0.65 10.05 -1.12
C ASP A 135 0.23 10.71 -2.21
N ARG A 136 -0.12 11.95 -2.58
CA ARG A 136 0.57 12.71 -3.62
C ARG A 136 2.04 13.02 -3.29
N GLU A 137 2.38 13.08 -2.01
CA GLU A 137 3.73 13.31 -1.50
C GLU A 137 4.54 12.02 -1.38
N GLY A 138 3.88 10.86 -1.53
CA GLY A 138 4.48 9.55 -1.45
C GLY A 138 4.52 8.97 -0.05
N ASN A 139 3.64 9.40 0.83
CA ASN A 139 3.52 8.77 2.13
C ASN A 139 2.51 7.62 2.07
N ILE A 140 2.85 6.51 2.68
CA ILE A 140 1.93 5.37 2.84
C ILE A 140 0.84 5.76 3.82
N ARG A 141 -0.40 5.78 3.35
CA ARG A 141 -1.57 6.21 4.14
C ARG A 141 -2.41 5.04 4.65
N HIS A 142 -2.48 3.97 3.86
CA HIS A 142 -3.24 2.77 4.23
C HIS A 142 -2.55 1.52 3.72
N VAL A 143 -2.59 0.46 4.54
CA VAL A 143 -2.10 -0.88 4.20
C VAL A 143 -3.20 -1.90 4.50
N HIS A 144 -3.52 -2.73 3.51
CA HIS A 144 -4.52 -3.79 3.62
C HIS A 144 -3.90 -5.14 3.28
N HIS A 145 -4.17 -6.15 4.09
CA HIS A 145 -3.73 -7.53 3.88
C HIS A 145 -4.94 -8.43 3.66
N GLY A 146 -4.91 -9.18 2.57
CA GLY A 146 -6.03 -10.02 2.12
C GLY A 146 -7.18 -9.18 1.55
N TYR A 147 -8.13 -9.88 0.93
CA TYR A 147 -9.35 -9.30 0.38
C TYR A 147 -10.57 -10.04 0.90
N LYS A 148 -11.63 -9.29 1.18
CA LYS A 148 -13.00 -9.78 1.45
C LYS A 148 -13.98 -8.89 0.70
N PRO A 149 -15.11 -9.44 0.20
CA PRO A 149 -16.17 -8.65 -0.40
C PRO A 149 -16.58 -7.46 0.49
N GLY A 150 -16.66 -6.27 -0.10
CA GLY A 150 -16.89 -5.00 0.60
C GLY A 150 -15.62 -4.18 0.89
N TYR A 151 -14.43 -4.71 0.66
CA TYR A 151 -13.19 -3.92 0.80
C TYR A 151 -13.08 -2.83 -0.27
N GLU A 152 -13.67 -3.05 -1.44
CA GLU A 152 -13.74 -2.07 -2.53
C GLU A 152 -14.42 -0.75 -2.11
N ASP A 153 -15.44 -0.80 -1.26
CA ASP A 153 -16.10 0.39 -0.70
C ASP A 153 -15.14 1.17 0.20
N LYS A 154 -14.35 0.46 1.01
CA LYS A 154 -13.32 1.06 1.87
C LYS A 154 -12.21 1.70 1.04
N TYR A 155 -11.76 1.04 -0.01
CA TYR A 155 -10.75 1.61 -0.94
C TYR A 155 -11.29 2.87 -1.60
N LEU A 156 -12.53 2.83 -2.08
CA LEU A 156 -13.20 3.97 -2.70
C LEU A 156 -13.24 5.18 -1.77
N ASP A 157 -13.61 5.00 -0.51
CA ASP A 157 -13.68 6.09 0.47
C ASP A 157 -12.28 6.66 0.76
N GLN A 158 -11.27 5.81 0.89
CA GLN A 158 -9.89 6.21 1.11
C GLN A 158 -9.30 6.95 -0.11
N ILE A 159 -9.51 6.44 -1.33
CA ILE A 159 -9.10 7.12 -2.57
C ILE A 159 -9.73 8.50 -2.65
N ARG A 160 -11.04 8.61 -2.41
CA ARG A 160 -11.75 9.90 -2.42
C ARG A 160 -11.24 10.88 -1.37
N ALA A 161 -10.87 10.37 -0.18
CA ALA A 161 -10.29 11.21 0.86
C ALA A 161 -8.95 11.78 0.41
N LEU A 162 -8.04 10.95 -0.09
CA LEU A 162 -6.71 11.35 -0.56
C LEU A 162 -6.77 12.28 -1.79
N LEU A 163 -7.71 12.05 -2.70
CA LEU A 163 -7.88 12.93 -3.89
C LEU A 163 -8.35 14.34 -3.53
N ARG A 164 -8.93 14.55 -2.34
CA ARG A 164 -9.39 15.87 -1.87
C ARG A 164 -8.32 16.64 -1.08
N GLU A 165 -7.23 16.00 -0.68
CA GLU A 165 -6.06 16.63 -0.07
C GLU A 165 -5.21 17.36 -1.11
#